data_7a235eb82240dcb485be63af33645acb
#
_entry.id   7a235eb82240dcb485be63af33645acb
#
_cell.length_a   1.000
_cell.length_b   1.000
_cell.length_c   1.000
_cell.angle_alpha   90.00
_cell.angle_beta   90.00
_cell.angle_gamma   90.00
#
_symmetry.space_group_name_H-M   'P 1'
#
loop_
_entity.id
_entity.type
_entity.pdbx_description
1 polymer ?
#
loop_
_entity_poly.entity_id
_entity_poly.type
_entity_poly.pdbx_seq_one_letter_code
_entity_poly.pdbx_strand_id
1 'polypeptide(L)'
;MQQMKVKEIEALLKDAFEQYIETKQEQVLQQVIVQAEADNRASVQTLAKRYQSKLDKYQKEQERIAAMWQYETEAKAKGYKYVAGTDEVGRGPLAGPVVAAAVILPEGIDLPGINDSKKLTEKQRETLMEKIKREAISWAIMEVDERMIDEVNILEASRIAMQQAVLALPKPADYVLVDGLDNPQITLPNQAIVKGDSKSISIAAASIIAKVYRDRLMKIYDKAYPGYGFADNKGYPTEEHIKAIEKLGPSPVHRMSFAPLRKDN
;
A
#
# COMPACT_ATOMS: atom_id res chain seq x y z
N MET A 1 -28.51 3.24 32.27
CA MET A 1 -29.00 3.01 30.89
C MET A 1 -30.43 2.48 30.83
N GLN A 2 -31.00 1.88 31.89
CA GLN A 2 -32.31 1.21 31.83
C GLN A 2 -33.50 2.07 31.37
N GLN A 3 -33.44 3.41 31.55
CA GLN A 3 -34.49 4.34 31.12
C GLN A 3 -34.32 4.83 29.65
N MET A 4 -33.18 4.62 29.03
CA MET A 4 -32.89 5.05 27.66
C MET A 4 -33.43 4.05 26.63
N LYS A 5 -33.87 4.53 25.46
CA LYS A 5 -34.20 3.68 24.33
C LYS A 5 -32.94 3.01 23.75
N VAL A 6 -33.05 1.84 23.17
CA VAL A 6 -31.91 1.09 22.58
C VAL A 6 -31.17 1.95 21.55
N LYS A 7 -31.89 2.73 20.72
CA LYS A 7 -31.29 3.66 19.75
C LYS A 7 -30.46 4.78 20.39
N GLU A 8 -30.86 5.26 21.54
CA GLU A 8 -30.12 6.31 22.29
C GLU A 8 -28.82 5.73 22.87
N ILE A 9 -28.87 4.48 23.34
CA ILE A 9 -27.67 3.78 23.83
C ILE A 9 -26.70 3.49 22.67
N GLU A 10 -27.22 3.11 21.50
CA GLU A 10 -26.39 2.90 20.30
C GLU A 10 -25.70 4.20 19.86
N ALA A 11 -26.42 5.34 19.89
CA ALA A 11 -25.84 6.65 19.60
C ALA A 11 -24.75 7.00 20.62
N LEU A 12 -25.01 6.81 21.91
CA LEU A 12 -24.03 7.06 22.97
C LEU A 12 -22.75 6.23 22.80
N LEU A 13 -22.89 4.93 22.48
CA LEU A 13 -21.73 4.06 22.20
C LEU A 13 -20.95 4.51 20.95
N LYS A 14 -21.67 4.97 19.93
CA LYS A 14 -21.06 5.48 18.70
C LYS A 14 -20.27 6.75 18.98
N ASP A 15 -20.87 7.72 19.66
CA ASP A 15 -20.25 9.01 19.98
C ASP A 15 -19.00 8.80 20.86
N ALA A 16 -19.10 7.93 21.88
CA ALA A 16 -17.97 7.60 22.74
C ALA A 16 -16.84 6.90 21.97
N PHE A 17 -17.16 6.06 20.98
CA PHE A 17 -16.16 5.42 20.12
C PHE A 17 -15.49 6.43 19.19
N GLU A 18 -16.24 7.34 18.57
CA GLU A 18 -15.71 8.42 17.73
C GLU A 18 -14.81 9.35 18.55
N GLN A 19 -15.23 9.74 19.75
CA GLN A 19 -14.40 10.51 20.67
C GLN A 19 -13.11 9.79 21.06
N TYR A 20 -13.14 8.48 21.29
CA TYR A 20 -11.95 7.68 21.54
C TYR A 20 -10.99 7.68 20.34
N ILE A 21 -11.49 7.57 19.12
CA ILE A 21 -10.64 7.63 17.91
C ILE A 21 -9.89 8.97 17.84
N GLU A 22 -10.56 10.08 18.16
CA GLU A 22 -9.98 11.43 18.11
C GLU A 22 -9.00 11.71 19.26
N THR A 23 -9.41 11.40 20.50
CA THR A 23 -8.68 11.81 21.71
C THR A 23 -7.71 10.76 22.24
N LYS A 24 -7.87 9.50 21.82
CA LYS A 24 -7.19 8.30 22.36
C LYS A 24 -7.47 8.05 23.86
N GLN A 25 -8.48 8.71 24.43
CA GLN A 25 -8.89 8.52 25.82
C GLN A 25 -9.94 7.42 25.94
N GLU A 26 -9.50 6.23 26.33
CA GLU A 26 -10.33 5.02 26.36
C GLU A 26 -11.38 5.03 27.49
N GLN A 27 -11.13 5.74 28.56
CA GLN A 27 -11.92 5.68 29.80
C GLN A 27 -13.43 5.88 29.59
N VAL A 28 -13.81 6.90 28.78
CA VAL A 28 -15.23 7.22 28.53
C VAL A 28 -15.91 6.07 27.78
N LEU A 29 -15.27 5.55 26.72
CA LEU A 29 -15.82 4.44 25.94
C LEU A 29 -15.96 3.16 26.78
N GLN A 30 -14.95 2.83 27.59
CA GLN A 30 -15.00 1.66 28.48
C GLN A 30 -16.13 1.77 29.52
N GLN A 31 -16.33 2.96 30.14
CA GLN A 31 -17.43 3.18 31.05
C GLN A 31 -18.80 2.95 30.39
N VAL A 32 -18.99 3.45 29.15
CA VAL A 32 -20.24 3.28 28.41
C VAL A 32 -20.47 1.81 28.03
N ILE A 33 -19.41 1.09 27.59
CA ILE A 33 -19.50 -0.35 27.28
C ILE A 33 -19.88 -1.15 28.52
N VAL A 34 -19.20 -0.97 29.66
CA VAL A 34 -19.49 -1.68 30.90
C VAL A 34 -20.93 -1.44 31.39
N GLN A 35 -21.41 -0.18 31.30
CA GLN A 35 -22.80 0.14 31.65
C GLN A 35 -23.81 -0.54 30.70
N ALA A 36 -23.47 -0.69 29.44
CA ALA A 36 -24.33 -1.38 28.46
C ALA A 36 -24.31 -2.90 28.65
N GLU A 37 -23.19 -3.49 29.05
CA GLU A 37 -23.10 -4.92 29.40
C GLU A 37 -23.94 -5.27 30.63
N ALA A 38 -24.01 -4.37 31.62
CA ALA A 38 -24.81 -4.52 32.84
C ALA A 38 -26.32 -4.27 32.62
N ASP A 39 -26.78 -3.91 31.42
CA ASP A 39 -28.19 -3.72 31.09
C ASP A 39 -28.92 -5.07 30.99
N ASN A 40 -30.14 -5.17 31.50
CA ASN A 40 -30.93 -6.40 31.49
C ASN A 40 -31.47 -6.81 30.11
N ARG A 41 -31.41 -5.90 29.12
CA ARG A 41 -31.93 -6.12 27.77
C ARG A 41 -30.87 -6.80 26.87
N ALA A 42 -31.17 -7.96 26.33
CA ALA A 42 -30.26 -8.71 25.44
C ALA A 42 -29.80 -7.88 24.23
N SER A 43 -30.65 -7.01 23.69
CA SER A 43 -30.30 -6.11 22.57
C SER A 43 -29.20 -5.11 22.95
N VAL A 44 -29.22 -4.58 24.18
CA VAL A 44 -28.20 -3.65 24.68
C VAL A 44 -26.87 -4.38 24.94
N GLN A 45 -26.91 -5.57 25.54
CA GLN A 45 -25.72 -6.42 25.72
C GLN A 45 -25.08 -6.80 24.37
N THR A 46 -25.87 -7.03 23.34
CA THR A 46 -25.38 -7.28 21.98
C THR A 46 -24.67 -6.05 21.40
N LEU A 47 -25.21 -4.85 21.62
CA LEU A 47 -24.54 -3.59 21.25
C LEU A 47 -23.19 -3.43 21.97
N ALA A 48 -23.16 -3.66 23.28
CA ALA A 48 -21.94 -3.59 24.08
C ALA A 48 -20.85 -4.51 23.51
N LYS A 49 -21.17 -5.80 23.29
CA LYS A 49 -20.25 -6.78 22.68
C LYS A 49 -19.75 -6.34 21.30
N ARG A 50 -20.64 -5.75 20.47
CA ARG A 50 -20.27 -5.21 19.16
C ARG A 50 -19.25 -4.07 19.27
N TYR A 51 -19.43 -3.15 20.21
CA TYR A 51 -18.52 -2.02 20.41
C TYR A 51 -17.22 -2.44 21.10
N GLN A 52 -17.25 -3.41 22.03
CA GLN A 52 -16.03 -4.01 22.55
C GLN A 52 -15.21 -4.65 21.44
N SER A 53 -15.83 -5.45 20.56
CA SER A 53 -15.13 -6.03 19.41
C SER A 53 -14.57 -4.98 18.42
N LYS A 54 -15.26 -3.83 18.27
CA LYS A 54 -14.73 -2.71 17.48
C LYS A 54 -13.50 -2.09 18.12
N LEU A 55 -13.54 -1.91 19.44
CA LEU A 55 -12.42 -1.38 20.21
C LEU A 55 -11.20 -2.29 20.11
N ASP A 56 -11.39 -3.59 20.35
CA ASP A 56 -10.31 -4.58 20.27
C ASP A 56 -9.65 -4.61 18.89
N LYS A 57 -10.48 -4.54 17.82
CA LYS A 57 -9.98 -4.49 16.44
C LYS A 57 -9.19 -3.21 16.16
N TYR A 58 -9.69 -2.09 16.66
CA TYR A 58 -9.01 -0.80 16.49
C TYR A 58 -7.66 -0.78 17.22
N GLN A 59 -7.60 -1.26 18.45
CA GLN A 59 -6.37 -1.35 19.24
C GLN A 59 -5.33 -2.26 18.55
N LYS A 60 -5.72 -3.45 18.14
CA LYS A 60 -4.86 -4.36 17.38
C LYS A 60 -4.32 -3.73 16.10
N GLU A 61 -5.14 -2.96 15.41
CA GLU A 61 -4.69 -2.25 14.20
C GLU A 61 -3.70 -1.13 14.53
N GLN A 62 -3.90 -0.40 15.62
CA GLN A 62 -2.94 0.61 16.08
C GLN A 62 -1.59 -0.02 16.47
N GLU A 63 -1.63 -1.14 17.19
CA GLU A 63 -0.42 -1.91 17.53
C GLU A 63 0.31 -2.40 16.27
N ARG A 64 -0.43 -2.91 15.27
CA ARG A 64 0.13 -3.35 14.00
C ARG A 64 0.80 -2.21 13.23
N ILE A 65 0.15 -1.05 13.16
CA ILE A 65 0.71 0.14 12.50
C ILE A 65 1.94 0.64 13.27
N ALA A 66 1.90 0.66 14.60
CA ALA A 66 3.04 1.03 15.43
C ALA A 66 4.25 0.09 15.18
N ALA A 67 4.01 -1.21 15.05
CA ALA A 67 5.05 -2.17 14.71
C ALA A 67 5.66 -1.93 13.31
N MET A 68 4.88 -1.42 12.36
CA MET A 68 5.39 -1.09 11.01
C MET A 68 6.34 0.11 11.00
N TRP A 69 6.41 0.91 12.07
CA TRP A 69 7.37 2.00 12.21
C TRP A 69 8.75 1.56 12.71
N GLN A 70 8.94 0.29 13.02
CA GLN A 70 10.16 -0.21 13.64
C GLN A 70 11.43 0.20 12.86
N TYR A 71 11.46 -0.06 11.55
CA TYR A 71 12.65 0.18 10.71
C TYR A 71 12.98 1.66 10.55
N GLU A 72 11.95 2.49 10.40
CA GLU A 72 12.09 3.95 10.35
C GLU A 72 12.61 4.49 11.68
N THR A 73 12.11 3.97 12.80
CA THR A 73 12.57 4.34 14.15
C THR A 73 14.01 3.93 14.39
N GLU A 74 14.40 2.71 13.98
CA GLU A 74 15.78 2.23 14.07
C GLU A 74 16.74 3.09 13.23
N ALA A 75 16.35 3.49 12.03
CA ALA A 75 17.15 4.38 11.18
C ALA A 75 17.28 5.77 11.81
N LYS A 76 16.21 6.33 12.36
CA LYS A 76 16.24 7.62 13.07
C LYS A 76 17.11 7.57 14.33
N ALA A 77 17.08 6.48 15.09
CA ALA A 77 17.96 6.28 16.24
C ALA A 77 19.46 6.28 15.87
N LYS A 78 19.79 5.93 14.62
CA LYS A 78 21.15 6.04 14.05
C LYS A 78 21.50 7.45 13.56
N GLY A 79 20.59 8.43 13.67
CA GLY A 79 20.79 9.83 13.31
C GLY A 79 20.25 10.24 11.93
N TYR A 80 19.65 9.33 11.15
CA TYR A 80 19.02 9.66 9.88
C TYR A 80 17.71 10.40 10.08
N LYS A 81 17.42 11.42 9.25
CA LYS A 81 16.24 12.28 9.38
C LYS A 81 15.15 11.97 8.35
N TYR A 82 15.57 11.64 7.14
CA TYR A 82 14.68 11.45 5.98
C TYR A 82 14.78 10.03 5.48
N VAL A 83 14.07 9.13 6.15
CA VAL A 83 14.03 7.71 5.82
C VAL A 83 12.98 7.47 4.73
N ALA A 84 13.43 7.06 3.55
CA ALA A 84 12.54 6.69 2.45
C ALA A 84 12.28 5.19 2.42
N GLY A 85 11.02 4.79 2.18
CA GLY A 85 10.70 3.43 1.74
C GLY A 85 10.55 3.40 0.22
N THR A 86 11.04 2.33 -0.43
CA THR A 86 10.85 2.11 -1.88
C THR A 86 10.38 0.69 -2.16
N ASP A 87 9.49 0.56 -3.15
CA ASP A 87 8.92 -0.71 -3.63
C ASP A 87 8.62 -0.61 -5.12
N GLU A 88 8.54 -1.75 -5.81
CA GLU A 88 8.19 -1.86 -7.22
C GLU A 88 6.96 -2.73 -7.46
N VAL A 89 6.29 -2.48 -8.56
CA VAL A 89 5.16 -3.26 -9.07
C VAL A 89 5.30 -3.52 -10.56
N GLY A 90 4.77 -4.65 -11.02
CA GLY A 90 4.75 -4.95 -12.45
C GLY A 90 5.92 -5.80 -12.92
N ARG A 91 6.53 -6.63 -12.08
CA ARG A 91 7.59 -7.57 -12.50
C ARG A 91 7.09 -8.73 -13.34
N GLY A 92 5.96 -9.32 -12.96
CA GLY A 92 5.41 -10.53 -13.60
C GLY A 92 4.57 -10.36 -14.87
N PRO A 93 3.96 -9.19 -15.17
CA PRO A 93 3.18 -8.97 -16.38
C PRO A 93 4.00 -9.14 -17.67
N LEU A 94 3.30 -9.56 -18.76
CA LEU A 94 3.82 -9.63 -20.12
C LEU A 94 3.82 -8.28 -20.85
N ALA A 95 3.09 -7.29 -20.30
CA ALA A 95 2.94 -5.97 -20.89
C ALA A 95 2.97 -4.87 -19.84
N GLY A 96 3.41 -3.70 -20.26
CA GLY A 96 3.51 -2.51 -19.44
C GLY A 96 4.82 -2.42 -18.66
N PRO A 97 5.16 -1.21 -18.15
CA PRO A 97 6.41 -0.95 -17.45
C PRO A 97 6.47 -1.64 -16.08
N VAL A 98 7.67 -1.75 -15.53
CA VAL A 98 7.86 -1.85 -14.09
C VAL A 98 7.82 -0.44 -13.51
N VAL A 99 7.07 -0.27 -12.42
CA VAL A 99 6.88 1.02 -11.76
C VAL A 99 7.38 0.91 -10.33
N ALA A 100 8.21 1.85 -9.90
CA ALA A 100 8.61 1.97 -8.51
C ALA A 100 8.18 3.33 -7.94
N ALA A 101 8.01 3.37 -6.63
CA ALA A 101 7.82 4.60 -5.89
C ALA A 101 8.79 4.68 -4.71
N ALA A 102 9.06 5.90 -4.28
CA ALA A 102 9.76 6.18 -3.05
C ALA A 102 8.95 7.18 -2.21
N VAL A 103 8.89 6.98 -0.89
CA VAL A 103 8.08 7.79 0.01
C VAL A 103 8.81 8.06 1.31
N ILE A 104 8.83 9.32 1.75
CA ILE A 104 9.26 9.75 3.08
C ILE A 104 8.02 10.21 3.84
N LEU A 105 7.71 9.54 4.94
CA LEU A 105 6.56 9.86 5.77
C LEU A 105 6.94 10.74 6.97
N PRO A 106 6.06 11.69 7.38
CA PRO A 106 6.20 12.37 8.67
C PRO A 106 5.85 11.41 9.82
N GLU A 107 6.44 11.64 10.98
CA GLU A 107 6.04 10.92 12.21
C GLU A 107 4.58 11.19 12.54
N GLY A 108 3.90 10.18 13.04
CA GLY A 108 2.52 10.30 13.48
C GLY A 108 1.48 10.42 12.36
N ILE A 109 1.87 10.25 11.09
CA ILE A 109 0.88 10.16 10.01
C ILE A 109 -0.11 9.03 10.30
N ASP A 110 -1.38 9.34 10.24
CA ASP A 110 -2.46 8.38 10.44
C ASP A 110 -2.84 7.72 9.11
N LEU A 111 -2.42 6.47 8.90
CA LEU A 111 -2.73 5.67 7.70
C LEU A 111 -3.50 4.41 8.09
N PRO A 112 -4.77 4.53 8.51
CA PRO A 112 -5.55 3.38 8.97
C PRO A 112 -5.74 2.37 7.84
N GLY A 113 -5.49 1.09 8.16
CA GLY A 113 -5.61 -0.02 7.21
C GLY A 113 -4.46 -0.15 6.23
N ILE A 114 -3.40 0.68 6.33
CA ILE A 114 -2.21 0.52 5.47
C ILE A 114 -1.64 -0.90 5.60
N ASN A 115 -1.37 -1.55 4.48
CA ASN A 115 -0.85 -2.92 4.41
C ASN A 115 -0.24 -3.14 3.02
N ASP A 116 0.34 -4.33 2.80
CA ASP A 116 0.65 -4.86 1.47
C ASP A 116 -0.47 -4.53 0.48
N SER A 117 -0.13 -3.84 -0.60
CA SER A 117 -1.09 -3.31 -1.58
C SER A 117 -2.00 -4.37 -2.19
N LYS A 118 -1.56 -5.64 -2.22
CA LYS A 118 -2.34 -6.78 -2.74
C LYS A 118 -3.46 -7.23 -1.80
N LYS A 119 -3.37 -6.88 -0.51
CA LYS A 119 -4.40 -7.19 0.51
C LYS A 119 -5.51 -6.14 0.57
N LEU A 120 -5.33 -5.01 -0.11
CA LEU A 120 -6.26 -3.89 -0.12
C LEU A 120 -7.17 -3.94 -1.34
N THR A 121 -8.41 -3.51 -1.18
CA THR A 121 -9.31 -3.24 -2.30
C THR A 121 -8.82 -2.02 -3.10
N GLU A 122 -9.21 -1.91 -4.36
CA GLU A 122 -8.87 -0.75 -5.20
C GLU A 122 -9.26 0.58 -4.52
N LYS A 123 -10.48 0.66 -3.97
CA LYS A 123 -10.97 1.85 -3.27
C LYS A 123 -10.11 2.21 -2.04
N GLN A 124 -9.67 1.22 -1.28
CA GLN A 124 -8.77 1.47 -0.14
C GLN A 124 -7.41 1.99 -0.60
N ARG A 125 -6.82 1.38 -1.64
CA ARG A 125 -5.55 1.86 -2.22
C ARG A 125 -5.65 3.29 -2.72
N GLU A 126 -6.72 3.61 -3.46
CA GLU A 126 -6.95 4.98 -3.97
C GLU A 126 -7.06 5.99 -2.83
N THR A 127 -7.85 5.69 -1.78
CA THR A 127 -8.00 6.56 -0.62
C THR A 127 -6.67 6.77 0.11
N LEU A 128 -5.90 5.70 0.33
CA LEU A 128 -4.58 5.78 0.97
C LEU A 128 -3.58 6.55 0.11
N MET A 129 -3.55 6.32 -1.21
CA MET A 129 -2.67 7.05 -2.12
C MET A 129 -2.89 8.56 -2.04
N GLU A 130 -4.14 9.02 -2.10
CA GLU A 130 -4.46 10.46 -2.00
C GLU A 130 -4.02 11.05 -0.65
N LYS A 131 -4.21 10.29 0.44
CA LYS A 131 -3.76 10.71 1.76
C LYS A 131 -2.22 10.74 1.85
N ILE A 132 -1.53 9.70 1.39
CA ILE A 132 -0.07 9.64 1.37
C ILE A 132 0.50 10.81 0.57
N LYS A 133 -0.01 11.06 -0.65
CA LYS A 133 0.47 12.16 -1.52
C LYS A 133 0.29 13.54 -0.89
N ARG A 134 -0.77 13.74 -0.13
CA ARG A 134 -1.07 15.01 0.55
C ARG A 134 -0.19 15.24 1.77
N GLU A 135 0.10 14.18 2.54
CA GLU A 135 0.68 14.27 3.88
C GLU A 135 2.15 13.82 3.95
N ALA A 136 2.67 13.12 2.95
CA ALA A 136 4.08 12.71 2.91
C ALA A 136 5.01 13.92 2.83
N ILE A 137 6.17 13.83 3.47
CA ILE A 137 7.26 14.82 3.35
C ILE A 137 7.75 14.88 1.91
N SER A 138 7.86 13.72 1.27
CA SER A 138 8.33 13.60 -0.11
C SER A 138 7.84 12.29 -0.70
N TRP A 139 7.55 12.29 -2.00
CA TRP A 139 7.27 11.07 -2.74
C TRP A 139 7.63 11.27 -4.21
N ALA A 140 7.97 10.17 -4.87
CA ALA A 140 8.24 10.13 -6.30
C ALA A 140 7.82 8.79 -6.88
N ILE A 141 7.52 8.78 -8.19
CA ILE A 141 7.19 7.60 -8.97
C ILE A 141 8.11 7.60 -10.19
N MET A 142 8.65 6.43 -10.50
CA MET A 142 9.44 6.23 -11.72
C MET A 142 9.01 4.93 -12.40
N GLU A 143 9.10 4.92 -13.71
CA GLU A 143 8.81 3.76 -14.53
C GLU A 143 10.00 3.42 -15.43
N VAL A 144 10.21 2.15 -15.64
CA VAL A 144 11.13 1.62 -16.64
C VAL A 144 10.31 0.84 -17.65
N ASP A 145 10.41 1.25 -18.91
CA ASP A 145 9.57 0.76 -19.99
C ASP A 145 9.93 -0.68 -20.43
N GLU A 146 9.12 -1.21 -21.30
CA GLU A 146 9.21 -2.58 -21.81
C GLU A 146 10.51 -2.81 -22.58
N ARG A 147 11.01 -1.79 -23.28
CA ARG A 147 12.25 -1.91 -24.09
C ARG A 147 13.45 -2.04 -23.18
N MET A 148 13.54 -1.19 -22.18
CA MET A 148 14.62 -1.27 -21.18
C MET A 148 14.54 -2.60 -20.41
N ILE A 149 13.32 -3.09 -20.08
CA ILE A 149 13.14 -4.41 -19.46
C ILE A 149 13.71 -5.52 -20.34
N ASP A 150 13.46 -5.47 -21.66
CA ASP A 150 13.96 -6.45 -22.61
C ASP A 150 15.49 -6.39 -22.78
N GLU A 151 16.08 -5.19 -22.61
CA GLU A 151 17.54 -4.98 -22.69
C GLU A 151 18.29 -5.46 -21.46
N VAL A 152 17.81 -5.11 -20.26
CA VAL A 152 18.57 -5.32 -19.01
C VAL A 152 18.04 -6.46 -18.15
N ASN A 153 16.93 -7.07 -18.47
CA ASN A 153 16.07 -7.99 -17.72
C ASN A 153 15.26 -7.31 -16.59
N ILE A 154 14.24 -8.03 -16.09
CA ILE A 154 13.29 -7.48 -15.13
C ILE A 154 13.89 -7.21 -13.75
N LEU A 155 14.91 -7.94 -13.33
CA LEU A 155 15.57 -7.72 -12.04
C LEU A 155 16.29 -6.38 -12.04
N GLU A 156 17.12 -6.14 -13.07
CA GLU A 156 17.86 -4.88 -13.20
C GLU A 156 16.91 -3.71 -13.48
N ALA A 157 15.89 -3.87 -14.30
CA ALA A 157 14.87 -2.84 -14.53
C ALA A 157 14.14 -2.44 -13.24
N SER A 158 13.80 -3.40 -12.35
CA SER A 158 13.22 -3.11 -11.04
C SER A 158 14.17 -2.31 -10.15
N ARG A 159 15.45 -2.68 -10.13
CA ARG A 159 16.50 -1.98 -9.37
C ARG A 159 16.70 -0.55 -9.85
N ILE A 160 16.74 -0.36 -11.18
CA ILE A 160 16.81 0.96 -11.82
C ILE A 160 15.60 1.81 -11.43
N ALA A 161 14.39 1.26 -11.54
CA ALA A 161 13.16 1.99 -11.21
C ALA A 161 13.16 2.45 -9.74
N MET A 162 13.54 1.59 -8.79
CA MET A 162 13.62 1.94 -7.36
C MET A 162 14.70 3.01 -7.10
N GLN A 163 15.89 2.85 -7.68
CA GLN A 163 16.95 3.85 -7.59
C GLN A 163 16.49 5.21 -8.10
N GLN A 164 15.90 5.24 -9.30
CA GLN A 164 15.41 6.48 -9.90
C GLN A 164 14.31 7.13 -9.08
N ALA A 165 13.39 6.33 -8.49
CA ALA A 165 12.36 6.84 -7.60
C ALA A 165 12.95 7.51 -6.34
N VAL A 166 14.00 6.92 -5.75
CA VAL A 166 14.71 7.51 -4.61
C VAL A 166 15.41 8.82 -5.01
N LEU A 167 16.08 8.84 -6.16
CA LEU A 167 16.79 10.03 -6.65
C LEU A 167 15.86 11.15 -7.09
N ALA A 168 14.64 10.83 -7.51
CA ALA A 168 13.63 11.78 -7.94
C ALA A 168 12.84 12.42 -6.78
N LEU A 169 13.11 12.04 -5.52
CA LEU A 169 12.44 12.64 -4.35
C LEU A 169 12.72 14.15 -4.28
N PRO A 170 11.70 15.04 -4.30
CA PRO A 170 11.88 16.49 -4.15
C PRO A 170 12.61 16.89 -2.88
N LYS A 171 12.34 16.21 -1.76
CA LYS A 171 13.13 16.24 -0.54
C LYS A 171 13.99 14.99 -0.52
N PRO A 172 15.33 15.10 -0.64
CA PRO A 172 16.21 13.92 -0.69
C PRO A 172 16.15 13.09 0.59
N ALA A 173 16.23 11.77 0.44
CA ALA A 173 16.44 10.83 1.55
C ALA A 173 17.89 10.84 2.02
N ASP A 174 18.12 10.50 3.29
CA ASP A 174 19.44 10.22 3.85
C ASP A 174 19.59 8.74 4.28
N TYR A 175 18.50 7.98 4.25
CA TYR A 175 18.45 6.53 4.45
C TYR A 175 17.32 5.91 3.62
N VAL A 176 17.52 4.68 3.12
CA VAL A 176 16.52 4.01 2.26
C VAL A 176 16.18 2.61 2.79
N LEU A 177 14.91 2.35 2.97
CA LEU A 177 14.36 1.01 3.21
C LEU A 177 13.86 0.45 1.87
N VAL A 178 14.40 -0.69 1.46
CA VAL A 178 14.14 -1.29 0.14
C VAL A 178 13.31 -2.55 0.32
N ASP A 179 12.20 -2.69 -0.41
CA ASP A 179 11.47 -3.96 -0.41
C ASP A 179 12.28 -5.07 -1.07
N GLY A 180 12.18 -6.28 -0.52
CA GLY A 180 12.79 -7.48 -1.09
C GLY A 180 14.27 -7.63 -0.80
N LEU A 181 15.07 -7.77 -1.86
CA LEU A 181 16.50 -8.03 -1.79
C LEU A 181 17.31 -6.74 -1.95
N ASP A 182 18.58 -6.85 -1.61
CA ASP A 182 19.55 -5.77 -1.74
C ASP A 182 19.57 -5.15 -3.14
N ASN A 183 19.63 -3.82 -3.20
CA ASN A 183 19.73 -3.07 -4.43
C ASN A 183 21.07 -2.32 -4.49
N PRO A 184 22.10 -2.89 -5.15
CA PRO A 184 23.43 -2.31 -5.20
C PRO A 184 23.48 -0.98 -5.98
N GLN A 185 22.44 -0.62 -6.72
CA GLN A 185 22.37 0.66 -7.43
C GLN A 185 22.00 1.83 -6.49
N ILE A 186 21.43 1.56 -5.31
CA ILE A 186 21.15 2.57 -4.30
C ILE A 186 22.44 2.80 -3.49
N THR A 187 23.11 3.93 -3.73
CA THR A 187 24.38 4.29 -3.09
C THR A 187 24.22 4.94 -1.71
N LEU A 188 23.01 5.39 -1.36
CA LEU A 188 22.71 5.90 -0.03
C LEU A 188 22.75 4.75 1.01
N PRO A 189 23.02 5.06 2.29
CA PRO A 189 22.82 4.10 3.37
C PRO A 189 21.42 3.48 3.26
N ASN A 190 21.35 2.15 3.23
CA ASN A 190 20.09 1.46 2.98
C ASN A 190 19.99 0.13 3.73
N GLN A 191 18.77 -0.41 3.78
CA GLN A 191 18.49 -1.73 4.33
C GLN A 191 17.42 -2.42 3.48
N ALA A 192 17.73 -3.61 2.98
CA ALA A 192 16.76 -4.46 2.32
C ALA A 192 15.90 -5.21 3.35
N ILE A 193 14.59 -5.26 3.10
CA ILE A 193 13.60 -5.89 3.99
C ILE A 193 12.73 -6.83 3.18
N VAL A 194 12.92 -8.12 3.36
CA VAL A 194 12.08 -9.14 2.72
C VAL A 194 10.62 -9.01 3.17
N LYS A 195 9.71 -8.81 2.23
CA LYS A 195 8.29 -8.47 2.45
C LYS A 195 8.15 -7.17 3.25
N GLY A 196 8.92 -6.17 2.87
CA GLY A 196 8.95 -4.86 3.52
C GLY A 196 7.62 -4.14 3.45
N ASP A 197 6.85 -4.35 2.39
CA ASP A 197 5.49 -3.85 2.18
C ASP A 197 4.49 -4.21 3.30
N SER A 198 4.78 -5.26 4.07
CA SER A 198 4.01 -5.66 5.25
C SER A 198 4.67 -5.33 6.59
N LYS A 199 5.92 -4.79 6.58
CA LYS A 199 6.75 -4.60 7.78
C LYS A 199 7.19 -3.16 8.02
N SER A 200 7.36 -2.36 6.97
CA SER A 200 7.75 -0.95 7.02
C SER A 200 6.61 -0.10 6.45
N ILE A 201 6.24 0.95 7.18
CA ILE A 201 5.13 1.82 6.78
C ILE A 201 5.47 2.65 5.54
N SER A 202 6.72 3.08 5.38
CA SER A 202 7.16 3.83 4.20
C SER A 202 7.27 2.94 2.96
N ILE A 203 7.69 1.68 3.09
CA ILE A 203 7.66 0.71 1.98
C ILE A 203 6.20 0.41 1.60
N ALA A 204 5.30 0.17 2.57
CA ALA A 204 3.88 -0.04 2.30
C ALA A 204 3.25 1.16 1.56
N ALA A 205 3.60 2.38 1.95
CA ALA A 205 3.15 3.59 1.26
C ALA A 205 3.67 3.67 -0.18
N ALA A 206 4.93 3.32 -0.42
CA ALA A 206 5.51 3.24 -1.75
C ALA A 206 4.81 2.18 -2.61
N SER A 207 4.58 0.98 -2.07
CA SER A 207 3.85 -0.11 -2.70
C SER A 207 2.46 0.34 -3.19
N ILE A 208 1.71 1.04 -2.34
CA ILE A 208 0.38 1.55 -2.69
C ILE A 208 0.45 2.56 -3.82
N ILE A 209 1.37 3.54 -3.74
CA ILE A 209 1.53 4.57 -4.78
C ILE A 209 1.89 3.93 -6.12
N ALA A 210 2.90 3.05 -6.14
CA ALA A 210 3.33 2.38 -7.35
C ALA A 210 2.20 1.53 -7.95
N LYS A 211 1.46 0.79 -7.11
CA LYS A 211 0.36 -0.08 -7.54
C LYS A 211 -0.79 0.72 -8.16
N VAL A 212 -1.25 1.78 -7.50
CA VAL A 212 -2.35 2.61 -8.03
C VAL A 212 -1.93 3.29 -9.33
N TYR A 213 -0.72 3.83 -9.38
CA TYR A 213 -0.21 4.46 -10.60
C TYR A 213 -0.19 3.47 -11.77
N ARG A 214 0.40 2.28 -11.57
CA ARG A 214 0.48 1.28 -12.62
C ARG A 214 -0.89 0.76 -13.05
N ASP A 215 -1.81 0.54 -12.13
CA ASP A 215 -3.17 0.09 -12.45
C ASP A 215 -3.93 1.14 -13.28
N ARG A 216 -3.74 2.44 -13.00
CA ARG A 216 -4.29 3.55 -13.80
C ARG A 216 -3.65 3.58 -15.21
N LEU A 217 -2.33 3.40 -15.30
CA LEU A 217 -1.61 3.35 -16.59
C LEU A 217 -2.12 2.19 -17.46
N MET A 218 -2.32 1.01 -16.89
CA MET A 218 -2.85 -0.14 -17.63
C MET A 218 -4.28 0.09 -18.14
N LYS A 219 -5.11 0.88 -17.45
CA LYS A 219 -6.42 1.31 -17.96
C LYS A 219 -6.29 2.30 -19.14
N ILE A 220 -5.23 3.10 -19.18
CA ILE A 220 -4.92 3.96 -20.34
C ILE A 220 -4.47 3.10 -21.52
N TYR A 221 -3.61 2.11 -21.29
CA TYR A 221 -3.17 1.18 -22.32
C TYR A 221 -4.29 0.32 -22.90
N ASP A 222 -5.28 -0.04 -22.08
CA ASP A 222 -6.48 -0.76 -22.56
C ASP A 222 -7.24 0.02 -23.65
N LYS A 223 -7.32 1.35 -23.48
CA LYS A 223 -7.94 2.24 -24.47
C LYS A 223 -7.06 2.43 -25.72
N ALA A 224 -5.75 2.52 -25.53
CA ALA A 224 -4.80 2.73 -26.62
C ALA A 224 -4.58 1.45 -27.47
N TYR A 225 -4.67 0.30 -26.84
CA TYR A 225 -4.47 -1.02 -27.44
C TYR A 225 -5.66 -1.93 -27.12
N PRO A 226 -6.82 -1.72 -27.75
CA PRO A 226 -8.04 -2.46 -27.44
C PRO A 226 -7.91 -3.94 -27.82
N GLY A 227 -8.56 -4.79 -27.05
CA GLY A 227 -8.65 -6.23 -27.28
C GLY A 227 -7.69 -7.10 -26.46
N TYR A 228 -6.73 -6.51 -25.73
CA TYR A 228 -5.83 -7.25 -24.84
C TYR A 228 -6.35 -7.36 -23.41
N GLY A 229 -7.38 -6.58 -23.02
CA GLY A 229 -7.99 -6.61 -21.70
C GLY A 229 -7.10 -6.06 -20.59
N PHE A 230 -6.23 -5.09 -20.87
CA PHE A 230 -5.28 -4.51 -19.92
C PHE A 230 -5.94 -3.85 -18.71
N ALA A 231 -7.19 -3.37 -18.88
CA ALA A 231 -7.96 -2.80 -17.76
C ALA A 231 -8.26 -3.84 -16.66
N ASP A 232 -8.39 -5.10 -17.01
CA ASP A 232 -8.72 -6.20 -16.10
C ASP A 232 -7.47 -6.98 -15.70
N ASN A 233 -6.72 -7.50 -16.68
CA ASN A 233 -5.57 -8.37 -16.44
C ASN A 233 -4.30 -7.63 -16.03
N LYS A 234 -4.24 -6.29 -16.16
CA LYS A 234 -3.06 -5.45 -15.84
C LYS A 234 -1.77 -5.91 -16.52
N GLY A 235 -1.90 -6.59 -17.67
CA GLY A 235 -0.79 -7.17 -18.44
C GLY A 235 -0.32 -8.55 -17.96
N TYR A 236 -0.93 -9.13 -16.92
CA TYR A 236 -0.59 -10.48 -16.47
C TYR A 236 -1.02 -11.55 -17.48
N PRO A 237 -0.35 -12.71 -17.52
CA PRO A 237 -0.61 -13.81 -18.48
C PRO A 237 -1.88 -14.59 -18.12
N THR A 238 -3.04 -13.92 -18.12
CA THR A 238 -4.33 -14.62 -18.02
C THR A 238 -4.61 -15.36 -19.33
N GLU A 239 -5.51 -16.33 -19.29
CA GLU A 239 -5.90 -17.11 -20.47
C GLU A 239 -6.43 -16.20 -21.59
N GLU A 240 -7.24 -15.19 -21.22
CA GLU A 240 -7.78 -14.20 -22.14
C GLU A 240 -6.68 -13.34 -22.78
N HIS A 241 -5.68 -12.94 -21.96
CA HIS A 241 -4.56 -12.14 -22.47
C HIS A 241 -3.70 -12.94 -23.44
N ILE A 242 -3.40 -14.20 -23.14
CA ILE A 242 -2.66 -15.10 -24.05
C ILE A 242 -3.41 -15.29 -25.37
N LYS A 243 -4.72 -15.60 -25.33
CA LYS A 243 -5.57 -15.71 -26.54
C LYS A 243 -5.61 -14.41 -27.35
N ALA A 244 -5.61 -13.26 -26.68
CA ALA A 244 -5.55 -11.95 -27.34
C ALA A 244 -4.22 -11.77 -28.09
N ILE A 245 -3.10 -12.12 -27.47
CA ILE A 245 -1.77 -12.07 -28.09
C ILE A 245 -1.70 -13.01 -29.29
N GLU A 246 -2.21 -14.24 -29.19
CA GLU A 246 -2.26 -15.20 -30.31
C GLU A 246 -3.05 -14.66 -31.50
N LYS A 247 -4.16 -13.97 -31.23
CA LYS A 247 -5.07 -13.44 -32.26
C LYS A 247 -4.57 -12.14 -32.88
N LEU A 248 -4.05 -11.21 -32.10
CA LEU A 248 -3.73 -9.83 -32.49
C LEU A 248 -2.22 -9.61 -32.72
N GLY A 249 -1.39 -10.55 -32.28
CA GLY A 249 0.05 -10.33 -32.13
C GLY A 249 0.37 -9.52 -30.87
N PRO A 250 1.65 -9.34 -30.53
CA PRO A 250 2.07 -8.47 -29.43
C PRO A 250 1.89 -7.00 -29.80
N SER A 251 1.38 -6.19 -28.86
CA SER A 251 1.34 -4.73 -28.96
C SER A 251 2.69 -4.11 -28.64
N PRO A 252 2.92 -2.80 -28.92
CA PRO A 252 4.18 -2.10 -28.61
C PRO A 252 4.56 -2.08 -27.15
N VAL A 253 3.61 -2.32 -26.23
CA VAL A 253 3.85 -2.35 -24.78
C VAL A 253 4.09 -3.74 -24.22
N HIS A 254 4.25 -4.76 -25.08
CA HIS A 254 4.60 -6.11 -24.66
C HIS A 254 6.12 -6.29 -24.50
N ARG A 255 6.49 -7.12 -23.54
CA ARG A 255 7.88 -7.46 -23.20
C ARG A 255 8.30 -8.68 -24.00
N MET A 256 9.07 -8.46 -25.04
CA MET A 256 9.42 -9.51 -26.01
C MET A 256 10.41 -10.55 -25.44
N SER A 257 11.11 -10.23 -24.35
CA SER A 257 11.99 -11.16 -23.64
C SER A 257 11.26 -12.13 -22.70
N PHE A 258 9.95 -11.95 -22.48
CA PHE A 258 9.16 -12.80 -21.57
C PHE A 258 8.52 -13.96 -22.31
N ALA A 259 8.51 -15.17 -21.69
CA ALA A 259 7.70 -16.27 -22.21
C ALA A 259 6.19 -15.95 -22.04
N PRO A 260 5.33 -16.23 -23.03
CA PRO A 260 5.59 -17.00 -24.26
C PRO A 260 6.03 -16.15 -25.46
N LEU A 261 6.28 -14.83 -25.29
CA LEU A 261 6.62 -13.93 -26.42
C LEU A 261 8.07 -14.08 -26.88
N ARG A 262 8.95 -14.56 -25.98
CA ARG A 262 10.35 -14.78 -26.32
C ARG A 262 10.48 -15.81 -27.44
N LYS A 263 11.05 -15.39 -28.57
CA LYS A 263 11.46 -16.30 -29.61
C LYS A 263 12.76 -16.97 -29.15
N ASP A 264 12.70 -18.27 -28.92
CA ASP A 264 13.95 -19.06 -28.75
C ASP A 264 14.72 -18.98 -30.06
N ASN A 265 15.88 -18.35 -30.02
CA ASN A 265 16.84 -18.33 -31.15
C ASN A 265 17.58 -19.67 -31.21
#